data_0b5a8bf20a847f4d24446581b5ee8f29
#
_entry.id   0b5a8bf20a847f4d24446581b5ee8f29
#
_cell.length_a   1.000
_cell.length_b   1.000
_cell.length_c   1.000
_cell.angle_alpha   90.00
_cell.angle_beta   90.00
_cell.angle_gamma   90.00
#
_symmetry.space_group_name_H-M   'P 1'
#
loop_
_entity.id
_entity.type
_entity.pdbx_description
1 polymer ?
#
loop_
_entity_poly.entity_id
_entity_poly.type
_entity_poly.pdbx_seq_one_letter_code
_entity_poly.pdbx_strand_id
1 'polypeptide(L)'
;MPPVVGLAVGHGTGAELAEVFTRVLGVLTRDHPGGVTLVRSPRRYHSYHSLRGEGAGEQVAALTREDTDHYEEFCRSLAARGAGAVFRTAVNAQSLYLVRQRLKAVKVDAFTADDGEALLVRDEAQGFYTGTNRHTPGTVTRTMEFSRQTTAEVVSYALERARRRWPDGRTGPVVMAYKFHLLDGVLGAWAEELSDRLGVEIQLFQPDSVNRNLITHGLADRTVLIAGNEWADIMHVVLLDRFGGERQENRCTENVYLHPDVRGLTEYQTVHGSADDLTGRDLVNPVATVRAAAAVAEHHAGCPGAVQEVERALARVLDRGVATADLGGAYGTGAVVDALLAELGEPVVPGAREPGTVAAALLGEGA
;
A
#
# COMPACT_ATOMS: atom_id res chain seq x y z
N MET A 1 -25.63 10.38 3.75
CA MET A 1 -25.26 10.00 2.37
C MET A 1 -24.42 8.75 2.46
N PRO A 2 -24.53 7.80 1.54
CA PRO A 2 -23.70 6.61 1.56
C PRO A 2 -22.21 7.00 1.46
N PRO A 3 -21.31 6.27 2.13
CA PRO A 3 -19.88 6.45 1.98
C PRO A 3 -19.45 6.36 0.52
N VAL A 4 -18.53 7.22 0.11
CA VAL A 4 -17.96 7.24 -1.24
C VAL A 4 -16.58 6.60 -1.21
N VAL A 5 -16.34 5.63 -2.10
CA VAL A 5 -15.06 4.94 -2.25
C VAL A 5 -14.61 5.01 -3.72
N GLY A 6 -13.38 5.42 -3.93
CA GLY A 6 -12.78 5.46 -5.27
C GLY A 6 -12.26 4.09 -5.70
N LEU A 7 -12.26 3.85 -7.03
CA LEU A 7 -11.67 2.66 -7.64
C LEU A 7 -10.86 3.07 -8.87
N ALA A 8 -9.54 2.86 -8.82
CA ALA A 8 -8.62 3.09 -9.93
C ALA A 8 -8.07 1.75 -10.44
N VAL A 9 -8.21 1.51 -11.74
CA VAL A 9 -7.89 0.22 -12.37
C VAL A 9 -6.70 0.36 -13.31
N GLY A 10 -5.66 -0.42 -13.07
CA GLY A 10 -4.49 -0.53 -13.95
C GLY A 10 -4.63 -1.63 -14.99
N HIS A 11 -3.64 -1.69 -15.88
CA HIS A 11 -3.46 -2.78 -16.85
C HIS A 11 -3.08 -4.10 -16.14
N GLY A 12 -2.85 -5.14 -16.91
CA GLY A 12 -2.58 -6.47 -16.38
C GLY A 12 -3.80 -7.06 -15.67
N THR A 13 -3.60 -7.69 -14.53
CA THR A 13 -4.64 -8.32 -13.70
C THR A 13 -5.55 -7.31 -12.97
N GLY A 14 -5.37 -6.01 -13.24
CA GLY A 14 -6.09 -4.95 -12.56
C GLY A 14 -7.62 -5.06 -12.62
N ALA A 15 -8.18 -5.48 -13.75
CA ALA A 15 -9.62 -5.64 -13.91
C ALA A 15 -10.18 -6.78 -13.04
N GLU A 16 -9.46 -7.91 -12.97
CA GLU A 16 -9.83 -9.06 -12.13
C GLU A 16 -9.84 -8.68 -10.65
N LEU A 17 -8.77 -7.99 -10.19
CA LEU A 17 -8.66 -7.56 -8.80
C LEU A 17 -9.67 -6.47 -8.44
N ALA A 18 -10.02 -5.58 -9.39
CA ALA A 18 -11.07 -4.60 -9.19
C ALA A 18 -12.45 -5.24 -9.01
N GLU A 19 -12.71 -6.36 -9.70
CA GLU A 19 -13.92 -7.15 -9.51
C GLU A 19 -13.93 -7.83 -8.14
N VAL A 20 -12.81 -8.47 -7.75
CA VAL A 20 -12.65 -9.05 -6.41
C VAL A 20 -12.94 -8.01 -5.33
N PHE A 21 -12.31 -6.84 -5.41
CA PHE A 21 -12.55 -5.75 -4.46
C PHE A 21 -14.04 -5.37 -4.40
N THR A 22 -14.67 -5.18 -5.55
CA THR A 22 -16.08 -4.76 -5.63
C THR A 22 -17.02 -5.79 -5.02
N ARG A 23 -16.81 -7.08 -5.31
CA ARG A 23 -17.62 -8.18 -4.78
C ARG A 23 -17.49 -8.28 -3.25
N VAL A 24 -16.26 -8.30 -2.75
CA VAL A 24 -16.01 -8.43 -1.30
C VAL A 24 -16.53 -7.21 -0.54
N LEU A 25 -16.25 -5.99 -1.03
CA LEU A 25 -16.77 -4.76 -0.43
C LEU A 25 -18.32 -4.77 -0.41
N GLY A 26 -18.95 -5.19 -1.51
CA GLY A 26 -20.41 -5.29 -1.60
C GLY A 26 -21.02 -6.20 -0.55
N VAL A 27 -20.39 -7.36 -0.29
CA VAL A 27 -20.84 -8.32 0.75
C VAL A 27 -20.66 -7.73 2.15
N LEU A 28 -19.49 -7.15 2.44
CA LEU A 28 -19.19 -6.57 3.75
C LEU A 28 -20.06 -5.36 4.10
N THR A 29 -20.56 -4.66 3.09
CA THR A 29 -21.37 -3.43 3.27
C THR A 29 -22.86 -3.63 2.97
N ARG A 30 -23.32 -4.86 2.71
CA ARG A 30 -24.71 -5.15 2.31
C ARG A 30 -25.75 -4.68 3.34
N ASP A 31 -25.42 -4.79 4.63
CA ASP A 31 -26.32 -4.41 5.73
C ASP A 31 -26.14 -2.93 6.15
N HIS A 32 -25.24 -2.21 5.49
CA HIS A 32 -25.05 -0.79 5.77
C HIS A 32 -26.20 0.04 5.19
N PRO A 33 -26.87 0.88 6.00
CA PRO A 33 -27.97 1.74 5.52
C PRO A 33 -27.53 2.63 4.37
N GLY A 34 -28.04 2.40 3.16
CA GLY A 34 -27.69 3.15 1.94
C GLY A 34 -26.52 2.59 1.14
N GLY A 35 -25.88 1.51 1.60
CA GLY A 35 -24.75 0.87 0.89
C GLY A 35 -23.52 1.77 0.78
N VAL A 36 -22.64 1.47 -0.18
CA VAL A 36 -21.44 2.25 -0.51
C VAL A 36 -21.51 2.71 -1.97
N THR A 37 -21.18 3.96 -2.22
CA THR A 37 -21.07 4.49 -3.59
C THR A 37 -19.66 4.29 -4.10
N LEU A 38 -19.49 3.37 -5.07
CA LEU A 38 -18.21 3.14 -5.73
C LEU A 38 -18.06 4.07 -6.94
N VAL A 39 -17.05 4.93 -6.92
CA VAL A 39 -16.71 5.84 -8.03
C VAL A 39 -15.48 5.31 -8.74
N ARG A 40 -15.66 4.84 -9.97
CA ARG A 40 -14.56 4.33 -10.80
C ARG A 40 -13.88 5.46 -11.56
N SER A 41 -12.54 5.46 -11.59
CA SER A 41 -11.79 6.34 -12.48
C SER A 41 -12.15 6.03 -13.94
N PRO A 42 -12.38 7.04 -14.78
CA PRO A 42 -12.67 6.83 -16.20
C PRO A 42 -11.46 6.31 -16.99
N ARG A 43 -10.25 6.47 -16.44
CA ARG A 43 -9.01 6.05 -17.06
C ARG A 43 -8.59 4.67 -16.55
N ARG A 44 -8.07 3.82 -17.47
CA ARG A 44 -7.31 2.63 -17.14
C ARG A 44 -5.82 2.99 -17.19
N TYR A 45 -5.13 2.82 -16.05
CA TYR A 45 -3.76 3.27 -15.88
C TYR A 45 -2.75 2.24 -16.38
N HIS A 46 -1.67 2.71 -16.97
CA HIS A 46 -0.63 1.84 -17.47
C HIS A 46 0.10 1.09 -16.35
N SER A 47 0.48 -0.16 -16.65
CA SER A 47 1.50 -0.90 -15.90
C SER A 47 2.89 -0.55 -16.46
N TYR A 48 3.95 -1.00 -15.77
CA TYR A 48 5.30 -0.91 -16.31
C TYR A 48 5.42 -1.63 -17.67
N HIS A 49 4.82 -2.81 -17.79
CA HIS A 49 4.88 -3.63 -19.01
C HIS A 49 4.08 -3.01 -20.16
N SER A 50 2.87 -2.52 -19.89
CA SER A 50 2.08 -1.87 -20.91
C SER A 50 2.74 -0.59 -21.45
N LEU A 51 3.41 0.20 -20.57
CA LEU A 51 4.19 1.37 -21.03
C LEU A 51 5.35 1.00 -21.95
N ARG A 52 6.05 -0.10 -21.65
CA ARG A 52 7.13 -0.57 -22.53
C ARG A 52 6.62 -0.98 -23.93
N GLY A 53 5.37 -1.44 -24.01
CA GLY A 53 4.71 -1.75 -25.29
C GLY A 53 4.40 -0.52 -26.14
N GLU A 54 4.20 0.63 -25.49
CA GLU A 54 3.88 1.90 -26.19
C GLU A 54 5.10 2.62 -26.78
N GLY A 55 6.32 2.21 -26.41
CA GLY A 55 7.55 2.84 -26.91
C GLY A 55 8.63 3.03 -25.87
N ALA A 56 9.45 4.07 -26.03
CA ALA A 56 10.56 4.40 -25.14
C ALA A 56 10.78 5.93 -25.03
N GLY A 57 11.58 6.34 -24.06
CA GLY A 57 12.04 7.73 -23.91
C GLY A 57 10.90 8.72 -23.66
N GLU A 58 10.77 9.71 -24.52
CA GLU A 58 9.83 10.81 -24.34
C GLU A 58 8.36 10.38 -24.36
N GLN A 59 8.00 9.39 -25.18
CA GLN A 59 6.63 8.87 -25.24
C GLN A 59 6.23 8.23 -23.92
N VAL A 60 7.07 7.35 -23.35
CA VAL A 60 6.82 6.75 -22.04
C VAL A 60 6.74 7.82 -20.95
N ALA A 61 7.63 8.82 -21.00
CA ALA A 61 7.60 9.94 -20.06
C ALA A 61 6.32 10.78 -20.18
N ALA A 62 5.80 10.97 -21.39
CA ALA A 62 4.53 11.68 -21.61
C ALA A 62 3.34 10.91 -21.04
N LEU A 63 3.21 9.60 -21.33
CA LEU A 63 2.15 8.75 -20.79
C LEU A 63 2.23 8.62 -19.26
N THR A 64 3.45 8.56 -18.72
CA THR A 64 3.65 8.55 -17.26
C THR A 64 3.11 9.83 -16.61
N ARG A 65 3.38 11.00 -17.21
CA ARG A 65 2.83 12.28 -16.72
C ARG A 65 1.32 12.34 -16.85
N GLU A 66 0.80 11.89 -17.98
CA GLU A 66 -0.65 11.85 -18.23
C GLU A 66 -1.39 10.97 -17.21
N ASP A 67 -0.89 9.77 -16.94
CA ASP A 67 -1.43 8.91 -15.88
C ASP A 67 -1.35 9.57 -14.50
N THR A 68 -0.24 10.27 -14.21
CA THR A 68 -0.05 11.03 -12.98
C THR A 68 -1.11 12.10 -12.81
N ASP A 69 -1.28 12.94 -13.82
CA ASP A 69 -2.21 14.08 -13.78
C ASP A 69 -3.65 13.61 -13.62
N HIS A 70 -4.06 12.57 -14.37
CA HIS A 70 -5.38 11.98 -14.23
C HIS A 70 -5.62 11.32 -12.86
N TYR A 71 -4.63 10.64 -12.31
CA TYR A 71 -4.81 9.99 -11.01
C TYR A 71 -4.86 11.03 -9.88
N GLU A 72 -4.04 12.08 -9.93
CA GLU A 72 -4.09 13.19 -8.99
C GLU A 72 -5.46 13.89 -9.04
N GLU A 73 -5.96 14.23 -10.24
CA GLU A 73 -7.27 14.83 -10.41
C GLU A 73 -8.39 13.95 -9.88
N PHE A 74 -8.30 12.64 -10.12
CA PHE A 74 -9.25 11.67 -9.57
C PHE A 74 -9.25 11.69 -8.04
N CYS A 75 -8.09 11.66 -7.39
CA CYS A 75 -7.99 11.75 -5.93
C CYS A 75 -8.58 13.07 -5.39
N ARG A 76 -8.29 14.20 -6.05
CA ARG A 76 -8.86 15.51 -5.67
C ARG A 76 -10.38 15.54 -5.83
N SER A 77 -10.90 14.96 -6.91
CA SER A 77 -12.35 14.88 -7.15
C SER A 77 -13.06 13.99 -6.13
N LEU A 78 -12.42 12.91 -5.69
CA LEU A 78 -12.92 12.02 -4.63
C LEU A 78 -12.97 12.75 -3.29
N ALA A 79 -11.89 13.43 -2.91
CA ALA A 79 -11.83 14.19 -1.67
C ALA A 79 -12.90 15.30 -1.63
N ALA A 80 -13.11 16.02 -2.74
CA ALA A 80 -14.16 17.03 -2.88
C ALA A 80 -15.59 16.46 -2.71
N ARG A 81 -15.77 15.15 -2.95
CA ARG A 81 -17.03 14.42 -2.71
C ARG A 81 -17.13 13.83 -1.31
N GLY A 82 -16.13 14.06 -0.45
CA GLY A 82 -16.07 13.50 0.89
C GLY A 82 -15.70 12.02 0.94
N ALA A 83 -15.07 11.49 -0.11
CA ALA A 83 -14.56 10.11 -0.09
C ALA A 83 -13.43 9.97 0.94
N GLY A 84 -13.51 8.92 1.76
CA GLY A 84 -12.47 8.58 2.74
C GLY A 84 -11.40 7.62 2.17
N ALA A 85 -11.73 6.89 1.11
CA ALA A 85 -10.86 5.86 0.56
C ALA A 85 -10.85 5.82 -0.97
N VAL A 86 -9.71 5.41 -1.52
CA VAL A 86 -9.55 4.93 -2.89
C VAL A 86 -8.80 3.60 -2.89
N PHE A 87 -9.35 2.59 -3.54
CA PHE A 87 -8.62 1.36 -3.85
C PHE A 87 -8.06 1.46 -5.25
N ARG A 88 -6.79 1.10 -5.43
CA ARG A 88 -6.20 0.95 -6.74
C ARG A 88 -5.53 -0.41 -6.92
N THR A 89 -5.64 -0.94 -8.11
CA THR A 89 -4.84 -2.07 -8.56
C THR A 89 -3.45 -1.59 -9.01
N ALA A 90 -2.59 -2.49 -9.48
CA ALA A 90 -1.23 -2.12 -9.86
C ALA A 90 -1.20 -1.08 -10.99
N VAL A 91 -0.51 0.02 -10.75
CA VAL A 91 -0.26 1.13 -11.68
C VAL A 91 1.25 1.33 -11.79
N ASN A 92 1.73 1.92 -12.87
CA ASN A 92 3.16 2.22 -13.04
C ASN A 92 3.71 3.01 -11.83
N ALA A 93 4.76 2.48 -11.24
CA ALA A 93 5.36 3.05 -10.02
C ALA A 93 5.81 4.50 -10.20
N GLN A 94 6.37 4.85 -11.37
CA GLN A 94 6.84 6.20 -11.63
C GLN A 94 5.70 7.23 -11.62
N SER A 95 4.53 6.89 -12.18
CA SER A 95 3.33 7.74 -12.10
C SER A 95 2.90 7.96 -10.66
N LEU A 96 2.91 6.88 -9.86
CA LEU A 96 2.53 6.94 -8.46
C LEU A 96 3.49 7.77 -7.60
N TYR A 97 4.80 7.69 -7.84
CA TYR A 97 5.76 8.52 -7.09
C TYR A 97 5.57 10.01 -7.35
N LEU A 98 5.20 10.40 -8.57
CA LEU A 98 4.86 11.79 -8.87
C LEU A 98 3.58 12.23 -8.13
N VAL A 99 2.54 11.40 -8.11
CA VAL A 99 1.31 11.68 -7.36
C VAL A 99 1.60 11.79 -5.86
N ARG A 100 2.38 10.86 -5.31
CA ARG A 100 2.72 10.83 -3.88
C ARG A 100 3.51 12.06 -3.45
N GLN A 101 4.42 12.54 -4.30
CA GLN A 101 5.11 13.81 -4.06
C GLN A 101 4.12 14.97 -4.01
N ARG A 102 3.24 15.09 -5.03
CA ARG A 102 2.30 16.22 -5.16
C ARG A 102 1.26 16.23 -4.06
N LEU A 103 0.76 15.07 -3.67
CA LEU A 103 -0.25 14.89 -2.62
C LEU A 103 0.35 14.66 -1.22
N LYS A 104 1.69 14.68 -1.11
CA LYS A 104 2.45 14.46 0.14
C LYS A 104 2.03 13.16 0.83
N ALA A 105 2.30 12.04 0.18
CA ALA A 105 1.91 10.74 0.72
C ALA A 105 2.88 10.23 1.79
N VAL A 106 2.31 9.55 2.76
CA VAL A 106 3.04 8.67 3.69
C VAL A 106 2.43 7.29 3.65
N LYS A 107 3.27 6.25 3.66
CA LYS A 107 2.82 4.87 3.77
C LYS A 107 3.02 4.41 5.21
N VAL A 108 2.02 3.71 5.75
CA VAL A 108 2.03 3.23 7.14
C VAL A 108 1.92 1.71 7.14
N ASP A 109 2.89 1.08 7.77
CA ASP A 109 2.89 -0.35 8.04
C ASP A 109 2.97 -0.58 9.57
N ALA A 110 2.05 -1.38 10.10
CA ALA A 110 2.06 -1.79 11.49
C ALA A 110 2.60 -3.21 11.62
N PHE A 111 3.41 -3.44 12.62
CA PHE A 111 3.99 -4.74 12.95
C PHE A 111 3.64 -5.10 14.38
N THR A 112 3.28 -6.36 14.58
CA THR A 112 2.95 -6.91 15.90
C THR A 112 3.59 -8.29 16.02
N ALA A 113 4.30 -8.53 17.12
CA ALA A 113 4.84 -9.82 17.51
C ALA A 113 4.63 -10.02 19.01
N ASP A 114 4.97 -11.21 19.52
CA ASP A 114 4.80 -11.54 20.93
C ASP A 114 5.63 -10.64 21.84
N ASP A 115 6.74 -10.09 21.36
CA ASP A 115 7.70 -9.25 22.08
C ASP A 115 7.49 -7.73 21.88
N GLY A 116 6.51 -7.32 21.11
CA GLY A 116 6.21 -5.90 20.94
C GLY A 116 5.50 -5.51 19.64
N GLU A 117 5.28 -4.21 19.53
CA GLU A 117 4.67 -3.56 18.39
C GLU A 117 5.57 -2.48 17.80
N ALA A 118 5.42 -2.21 16.51
CA ALA A 118 6.10 -1.10 15.84
C ALA A 118 5.25 -0.48 14.73
N LEU A 119 5.51 0.78 14.44
CA LEU A 119 5.02 1.47 13.25
C LEU A 119 6.19 1.84 12.35
N LEU A 120 6.12 1.48 11.07
CA LEU A 120 6.97 2.03 10.04
C LEU A 120 6.17 3.06 9.24
N VAL A 121 6.61 4.31 9.28
CA VAL A 121 6.05 5.41 8.49
C VAL A 121 7.05 5.78 7.41
N ARG A 122 6.68 5.50 6.16
CA ARG A 122 7.51 5.78 5.00
C ARG A 122 7.18 7.16 4.46
N ASP A 123 8.19 8.00 4.35
CA ASP A 123 8.09 9.30 3.70
C ASP A 123 8.11 9.09 2.17
N GLU A 124 6.95 9.07 1.55
CA GLU A 124 6.81 8.95 0.09
C GLU A 124 6.67 10.31 -0.61
N ALA A 125 6.70 11.40 0.17
CA ALA A 125 6.52 12.76 -0.34
C ALA A 125 7.80 13.39 -0.88
N GLN A 126 8.97 12.88 -0.49
CA GLN A 126 10.28 13.46 -0.83
C GLN A 126 11.36 12.39 -0.89
N GLY A 127 12.57 12.76 -1.31
CA GLY A 127 13.71 11.84 -1.38
C GLY A 127 13.98 11.28 -2.77
N PHE A 128 14.64 10.12 -2.85
CA PHE A 128 15.16 9.58 -4.11
C PHE A 128 14.06 9.23 -5.10
N TYR A 129 12.98 8.59 -4.66
CA TYR A 129 11.89 8.15 -5.55
C TYR A 129 11.14 9.32 -6.21
N THR A 130 11.06 10.45 -5.55
CA THR A 130 10.40 11.66 -6.08
C THR A 130 11.35 12.60 -6.82
N GLY A 131 12.64 12.25 -6.93
CA GLY A 131 13.65 13.06 -7.59
C GLY A 131 13.44 13.19 -9.11
N THR A 132 14.01 14.25 -9.68
CA THR A 132 13.98 14.53 -11.11
C THR A 132 15.26 14.09 -11.79
N ASN A 133 15.13 13.57 -13.03
CA ASN A 133 16.25 13.14 -13.85
C ASN A 133 16.60 14.19 -14.91
N ARG A 134 17.90 14.44 -15.05
CA ARG A 134 18.49 15.20 -16.17
C ARG A 134 19.43 14.27 -16.93
N HIS A 135 19.18 14.12 -18.22
CA HIS A 135 19.99 13.29 -19.11
C HIS A 135 20.98 14.13 -19.89
N THR A 136 22.23 13.66 -19.96
CA THR A 136 23.27 14.11 -20.89
C THR A 136 23.89 12.87 -21.53
N PRO A 137 24.61 12.96 -22.66
CA PRO A 137 25.21 11.79 -23.28
C PRO A 137 26.09 11.01 -22.30
N GLY A 138 25.70 9.74 -22.06
CA GLY A 138 26.41 8.84 -21.16
C GLY A 138 26.23 9.10 -19.64
N THR A 139 25.40 10.08 -19.24
CA THR A 139 25.20 10.39 -17.81
C THR A 139 23.75 10.72 -17.50
N VAL A 140 23.25 10.20 -16.37
CA VAL A 140 21.97 10.59 -15.79
C VAL A 140 22.26 11.22 -14.41
N THR A 141 21.84 12.47 -14.24
CA THR A 141 21.85 13.13 -12.93
C THR A 141 20.46 13.06 -12.33
N ARG A 142 20.35 12.60 -11.09
CA ARG A 142 19.10 12.62 -10.33
C ARG A 142 19.21 13.61 -9.18
N THR A 143 18.32 14.58 -9.14
CA THR A 143 18.21 15.58 -8.07
C THR A 143 17.02 15.22 -7.19
N MET A 144 17.24 15.20 -5.87
CA MET A 144 16.19 15.01 -4.87
C MET A 144 16.15 16.22 -3.93
N GLU A 145 14.98 16.49 -3.40
CA GLU A 145 14.74 17.60 -2.50
C GLU A 145 14.19 17.09 -1.17
N PHE A 146 14.57 17.76 -0.08
CA PHE A 146 13.99 17.59 1.24
C PHE A 146 13.47 18.95 1.72
N SER A 147 12.27 18.97 2.24
CA SER A 147 11.60 20.18 2.72
C SER A 147 11.38 20.08 4.23
N ARG A 148 11.79 21.11 4.97
CA ARG A 148 11.52 21.23 6.42
C ARG A 148 10.02 21.08 6.72
N GLN A 149 9.17 21.72 5.91
CA GLN A 149 7.72 21.64 6.08
C GLN A 149 7.21 20.22 5.88
N THR A 150 7.61 19.55 4.80
CA THR A 150 7.19 18.17 4.51
C THR A 150 7.68 17.20 5.58
N THR A 151 8.95 17.34 6.02
CA THR A 151 9.51 16.55 7.14
C THR A 151 8.67 16.74 8.41
N ALA A 152 8.29 17.98 8.73
CA ALA A 152 7.47 18.28 9.89
C ALA A 152 6.05 17.67 9.79
N GLU A 153 5.44 17.72 8.62
CA GLU A 153 4.13 17.11 8.35
C GLU A 153 4.18 15.59 8.51
N VAL A 154 5.21 14.91 7.96
CA VAL A 154 5.42 13.47 8.07
C VAL A 154 5.62 13.04 9.52
N VAL A 155 6.50 13.72 10.27
CA VAL A 155 6.77 13.41 11.69
C VAL A 155 5.52 13.64 12.54
N SER A 156 4.81 14.76 12.33
CA SER A 156 3.58 15.05 13.07
C SER A 156 2.51 14.00 12.83
N TYR A 157 2.35 13.56 11.58
CA TYR A 157 1.43 12.48 11.22
C TYR A 157 1.83 11.15 11.85
N ALA A 158 3.12 10.79 11.84
CA ALA A 158 3.61 9.56 12.44
C ALA A 158 3.27 9.48 13.94
N LEU A 159 3.47 10.57 14.66
CA LEU A 159 3.10 10.65 16.08
C LEU A 159 1.58 10.63 16.31
N GLU A 160 0.79 11.26 15.44
CA GLU A 160 -0.66 11.18 15.50
C GLU A 160 -1.14 9.73 15.26
N ARG A 161 -0.56 9.02 14.29
CA ARG A 161 -0.87 7.62 14.01
C ARG A 161 -0.51 6.71 15.19
N ALA A 162 0.64 6.96 15.83
CA ALA A 162 1.07 6.26 17.03
C ALA A 162 0.09 6.45 18.20
N ARG A 163 -0.37 7.69 18.46
CA ARG A 163 -1.36 7.98 19.50
C ARG A 163 -2.71 7.29 19.25
N ARG A 164 -3.13 7.18 17.99
CA ARG A 164 -4.35 6.44 17.63
C ARG A 164 -4.20 4.95 17.85
N ARG A 165 -3.01 4.39 17.56
CA ARG A 165 -2.75 2.96 17.76
C ARG A 165 -2.58 2.60 19.23
N TRP A 166 -1.93 3.46 20.00
CA TRP A 166 -1.67 3.29 21.43
C TRP A 166 -2.34 4.39 22.25
N PRO A 167 -3.67 4.22 22.54
CA PRO A 167 -4.47 5.28 23.20
C PRO A 167 -4.05 5.63 24.63
N ASP A 168 -3.23 4.78 25.27
CA ASP A 168 -2.64 5.04 26.58
C ASP A 168 -1.56 6.15 26.54
N GLY A 169 -1.27 6.67 25.33
CA GLY A 169 -0.32 7.75 25.10
C GLY A 169 1.15 7.37 25.24
N ARG A 170 1.45 6.09 25.45
CA ARG A 170 2.83 5.61 25.62
C ARG A 170 3.37 5.13 24.27
N THR A 171 4.27 5.91 23.69
CA THR A 171 5.08 5.51 22.55
C THR A 171 6.44 5.05 23.06
N GLY A 172 7.06 4.12 22.36
CA GLY A 172 8.48 3.80 22.49
C GLY A 172 9.34 4.85 21.78
N PRO A 173 10.59 4.51 21.43
CA PRO A 173 11.49 5.42 20.73
C PRO A 173 10.89 5.93 19.41
N VAL A 174 11.10 7.21 19.12
CA VAL A 174 10.78 7.80 17.80
C VAL A 174 12.09 7.97 17.03
N VAL A 175 12.22 7.20 15.96
CA VAL A 175 13.44 7.08 15.18
C VAL A 175 13.23 7.59 13.77
N MET A 176 14.05 8.56 13.34
CA MET A 176 14.15 8.99 11.95
C MET A 176 15.36 8.33 11.28
N ALA A 177 15.11 7.56 10.22
CA ALA A 177 16.13 6.81 9.48
C ALA A 177 16.39 7.45 8.11
N TYR A 178 17.38 8.32 8.02
CA TYR A 178 17.74 9.05 6.80
C TYR A 178 19.27 9.12 6.63
N LYS A 179 19.74 9.28 5.40
CA LYS A 179 21.17 9.57 5.11
C LYS A 179 21.50 11.06 5.40
N PHE A 180 21.22 11.50 6.61
CA PHE A 180 21.25 12.89 7.06
C PHE A 180 22.63 13.56 6.94
N HIS A 181 23.70 12.78 7.01
CA HIS A 181 25.07 13.29 6.87
C HIS A 181 25.39 13.80 5.46
N LEU A 182 24.55 13.46 4.46
CA LEU A 182 24.65 13.99 3.09
C LEU A 182 23.92 15.32 2.91
N LEU A 183 23.28 15.83 3.97
CA LEU A 183 22.47 17.05 3.97
C LEU A 183 23.07 18.13 4.89
N ASP A 184 24.40 18.15 5.05
CA ASP A 184 25.18 19.19 5.75
C ASP A 184 24.64 19.54 7.15
N GLY A 185 24.07 18.56 7.87
CA GLY A 185 23.54 18.76 9.22
C GLY A 185 22.13 19.36 9.32
N VAL A 186 21.56 19.80 8.20
CA VAL A 186 20.25 20.50 8.19
C VAL A 186 19.14 19.62 8.73
N LEU A 187 19.13 18.32 8.39
CA LEU A 187 18.09 17.40 8.87
C LEU A 187 18.19 17.16 10.38
N GLY A 188 19.40 17.19 10.94
CA GLY A 188 19.62 17.14 12.40
C GLY A 188 18.97 18.32 13.10
N ALA A 189 19.24 19.55 12.62
CA ALA A 189 18.63 20.76 13.16
C ALA A 189 17.10 20.74 13.08
N TRP A 190 16.52 20.20 12.01
CA TRP A 190 15.06 20.03 11.89
C TRP A 190 14.52 19.01 12.90
N ALA A 191 15.22 17.90 13.13
CA ALA A 191 14.83 16.89 14.09
C ALA A 191 14.85 17.43 15.52
N GLU A 192 15.87 18.21 15.91
CA GLU A 192 15.95 18.89 17.21
C GLU A 192 14.79 19.87 17.40
N GLU A 193 14.55 20.74 16.43
CA GLU A 193 13.40 21.67 16.47
C GLU A 193 12.05 20.94 16.59
N LEU A 194 11.88 19.83 15.87
CA LEU A 194 10.68 19.03 15.94
C LEU A 194 10.53 18.35 17.31
N SER A 195 11.64 17.87 17.89
CA SER A 195 11.66 17.30 19.24
C SER A 195 11.16 18.32 20.27
N ASP A 196 11.71 19.54 20.24
CA ASP A 196 11.32 20.63 21.14
C ASP A 196 9.84 21.01 20.97
N ARG A 197 9.41 21.19 19.72
CA ARG A 197 8.04 21.61 19.40
C ARG A 197 6.98 20.56 19.76
N LEU A 198 7.28 19.28 19.58
CA LEU A 198 6.35 18.18 19.79
C LEU A 198 6.44 17.55 21.17
N GLY A 199 7.46 17.95 21.95
CA GLY A 199 7.70 17.41 23.30
C GLY A 199 8.07 15.92 23.30
N VAL A 200 8.74 15.44 22.25
CA VAL A 200 9.10 14.04 22.04
C VAL A 200 10.56 13.98 21.57
N GLU A 201 11.39 13.15 22.20
CA GLU A 201 12.74 12.91 21.70
C GLU A 201 12.69 12.18 20.35
N ILE A 202 13.25 12.81 19.32
CA ILE A 202 13.39 12.24 17.98
C ILE A 202 14.86 11.88 17.76
N GLN A 203 15.12 10.59 17.62
CA GLN A 203 16.47 10.07 17.40
C GLN A 203 16.72 9.94 15.91
N LEU A 204 17.78 10.60 15.41
CA LEU A 204 18.16 10.56 14.00
C LEU A 204 19.31 9.57 13.79
N PHE A 205 19.05 8.53 13.01
CA PHE A 205 20.03 7.49 12.68
C PHE A 205 20.19 7.29 11.18
N GLN A 206 21.33 6.73 10.79
CA GLN A 206 21.53 6.27 9.42
C GLN A 206 20.74 4.95 9.19
N PRO A 207 20.16 4.74 7.99
CA PRO A 207 19.36 3.57 7.68
C PRO A 207 20.10 2.24 7.87
N ASP A 208 21.38 2.18 7.53
CA ASP A 208 22.22 1.00 7.73
C ASP A 208 22.43 0.67 9.21
N SER A 209 22.57 1.68 10.08
CA SER A 209 22.63 1.48 11.53
C SER A 209 21.31 0.97 12.09
N VAL A 210 20.19 1.51 11.65
CA VAL A 210 18.85 1.04 12.03
C VAL A 210 18.65 -0.41 11.59
N ASN A 211 18.91 -0.74 10.33
CA ASN A 211 18.76 -2.10 9.81
C ASN A 211 19.65 -3.10 10.56
N ARG A 212 20.89 -2.74 10.85
CA ARG A 212 21.77 -3.59 11.66
C ARG A 212 21.18 -3.84 13.04
N ASN A 213 20.67 -2.80 13.70
CA ASN A 213 20.06 -2.94 15.02
C ASN A 213 18.78 -3.79 14.97
N LEU A 214 17.94 -3.63 13.95
CA LEU A 214 16.76 -4.47 13.71
C LEU A 214 17.13 -5.96 13.64
N ILE A 215 18.20 -6.29 12.91
CA ILE A 215 18.67 -7.67 12.74
C ILE A 215 19.29 -8.22 14.03
N THR A 216 20.09 -7.42 14.74
CA THR A 216 20.88 -7.91 15.88
C THR A 216 20.17 -7.84 17.23
N HIS A 217 19.32 -6.85 17.45
CA HIS A 217 18.70 -6.56 18.74
C HIS A 217 17.15 -6.50 18.68
N GLY A 218 16.58 -6.37 17.48
CA GLY A 218 15.15 -6.09 17.30
C GLY A 218 14.81 -4.62 17.56
N LEU A 219 13.52 -4.36 17.81
CA LEU A 219 13.00 -3.04 18.17
C LEU A 219 12.54 -3.03 19.62
N ALA A 220 12.66 -1.88 20.27
CA ALA A 220 11.93 -1.64 21.50
C ALA A 220 10.42 -1.59 21.20
N ASP A 221 9.63 -2.02 22.20
CA ASP A 221 8.17 -2.01 22.06
C ASP A 221 7.64 -0.61 21.72
N ARG A 222 6.65 -0.56 20.84
CA ARG A 222 5.97 0.66 20.37
C ARG A 222 6.91 1.69 19.70
N THR A 223 7.97 1.21 19.07
CA THR A 223 8.85 2.07 18.26
C THR A 223 8.09 2.67 17.09
N VAL A 224 8.27 3.98 16.90
CA VAL A 224 7.83 4.72 15.71
C VAL A 224 9.04 4.95 14.82
N LEU A 225 9.13 4.21 13.72
CA LEU A 225 10.22 4.31 12.76
C LEU A 225 9.77 5.12 11.55
N ILE A 226 10.39 6.26 11.31
CA ILE A 226 10.12 7.17 10.19
C ILE A 226 11.31 7.09 9.25
N ALA A 227 11.09 6.74 7.98
CA ALA A 227 12.19 6.57 7.04
C ALA A 227 11.85 7.10 5.64
N GLY A 228 12.88 7.63 4.96
CA GLY A 228 12.77 7.94 3.54
C GLY A 228 12.40 6.70 2.72
N ASN A 229 11.66 6.88 1.64
CA ASN A 229 11.02 5.79 0.89
C ASN A 229 12.02 4.70 0.45
N GLU A 230 13.18 5.10 -0.09
CA GLU A 230 14.25 4.21 -0.55
C GLU A 230 14.83 3.31 0.55
N TRP A 231 14.85 3.79 1.79
CA TRP A 231 15.37 3.04 2.94
C TRP A 231 14.29 2.22 3.62
N ALA A 232 13.07 2.75 3.65
CA ALA A 232 11.92 2.08 4.21
C ALA A 232 11.55 0.80 3.44
N ASP A 233 11.83 0.71 2.14
CA ASP A 233 11.66 -0.53 1.36
C ASP A 233 12.47 -1.68 1.95
N ILE A 234 13.75 -1.42 2.27
CA ILE A 234 14.63 -2.44 2.86
C ILE A 234 14.23 -2.74 4.31
N MET A 235 13.93 -1.69 5.08
CA MET A 235 13.49 -1.85 6.48
C MET A 235 12.20 -2.66 6.58
N HIS A 236 11.27 -2.47 5.65
CA HIS A 236 10.03 -3.24 5.61
C HIS A 236 10.29 -4.74 5.45
N VAL A 237 11.22 -5.15 4.58
CA VAL A 237 11.59 -6.55 4.41
C VAL A 237 12.22 -7.12 5.69
N VAL A 238 13.12 -6.37 6.33
CA VAL A 238 13.75 -6.78 7.60
C VAL A 238 12.70 -6.91 8.71
N LEU A 239 11.75 -5.98 8.78
CA LEU A 239 10.66 -6.03 9.77
C LEU A 239 9.72 -7.21 9.51
N LEU A 240 9.40 -7.52 8.26
CA LEU A 240 8.59 -8.69 7.92
C LEU A 240 9.25 -9.98 8.36
N ASP A 241 10.55 -10.13 8.13
CA ASP A 241 11.33 -11.29 8.59
C ASP A 241 11.37 -11.37 10.12
N ARG A 242 11.64 -10.26 10.78
CA ARG A 242 11.76 -10.18 12.26
C ARG A 242 10.45 -10.45 12.99
N PHE A 243 9.32 -9.98 12.47
CA PHE A 243 8.00 -10.13 13.09
C PHE A 243 7.23 -11.37 12.60
N GLY A 244 7.91 -12.41 12.13
CA GLY A 244 7.30 -13.69 11.75
C GLY A 244 6.44 -13.58 10.50
N GLY A 245 6.98 -12.97 9.48
CA GLY A 245 6.27 -12.36 8.41
C GLY A 245 5.38 -13.22 7.57
N GLU A 246 4.18 -12.79 7.50
CA GLU A 246 3.33 -13.04 6.37
C GLU A 246 4.01 -12.59 5.07
N ARG A 247 3.76 -13.31 3.97
CA ARG A 247 4.28 -12.94 2.66
C ARG A 247 3.84 -11.53 2.29
N GLN A 248 4.76 -10.74 1.77
CA GLN A 248 4.50 -9.36 1.35
C GLN A 248 3.34 -9.26 0.35
N GLU A 249 3.20 -10.25 -0.54
CA GLU A 249 2.16 -10.31 -1.57
C GLU A 249 0.74 -10.40 -1.01
N ASN A 250 0.60 -10.89 0.22
CA ASN A 250 -0.69 -10.99 0.90
C ASN A 250 -1.10 -9.70 1.62
N ARG A 251 -0.22 -8.71 1.69
CA ARG A 251 -0.49 -7.48 2.44
C ARG A 251 -1.19 -6.43 1.60
N CYS A 252 -2.19 -5.81 2.21
CA CYS A 252 -2.71 -4.52 1.79
C CYS A 252 -1.94 -3.41 2.51
N THR A 253 -1.64 -2.34 1.83
CA THR A 253 -0.95 -1.18 2.41
C THR A 253 -1.75 0.08 2.26
N GLU A 254 -1.58 1.00 3.21
CA GLU A 254 -2.23 2.30 3.26
C GLU A 254 -1.24 3.40 2.88
N ASN A 255 -1.61 4.25 1.92
CA ASN A 255 -0.94 5.52 1.67
C ASN A 255 -1.90 6.64 2.06
N VAL A 256 -1.48 7.47 3.00
CA VAL A 256 -2.28 8.59 3.48
C VAL A 256 -1.76 9.88 2.88
N TYR A 257 -2.64 10.70 2.33
CA TYR A 257 -2.28 11.96 1.73
C TYR A 257 -2.35 13.10 2.74
N LEU A 258 -1.25 13.83 2.91
CA LEU A 258 -1.12 14.95 3.85
C LEU A 258 -1.47 16.30 3.22
N HIS A 259 -1.56 16.39 1.88
CA HIS A 259 -1.91 17.63 1.20
C HIS A 259 -3.32 18.10 1.61
N PRO A 260 -3.53 19.39 1.92
CA PRO A 260 -4.81 19.90 2.44
C PRO A 260 -6.04 19.55 1.58
N ASP A 261 -5.92 19.59 0.25
CA ASP A 261 -7.02 19.37 -0.69
C ASP A 261 -7.52 17.91 -0.73
N VAL A 262 -6.72 16.97 -0.22
CA VAL A 262 -7.05 15.54 -0.19
C VAL A 262 -6.93 14.94 1.21
N ARG A 263 -6.87 15.81 2.22
CA ARG A 263 -6.75 15.38 3.61
C ARG A 263 -7.91 14.47 4.00
N GLY A 264 -7.60 13.32 4.58
CA GLY A 264 -8.57 12.30 4.97
C GLY A 264 -8.85 11.25 3.90
N LEU A 265 -8.33 11.40 2.69
CA LEU A 265 -8.35 10.35 1.68
C LEU A 265 -7.18 9.39 1.90
N THR A 266 -7.48 8.09 2.01
CA THR A 266 -6.50 7.02 2.14
C THR A 266 -6.51 6.15 0.88
N GLU A 267 -5.35 5.94 0.29
CA GLU A 267 -5.18 5.00 -0.83
C GLU A 267 -4.86 3.61 -0.28
N TYR A 268 -5.65 2.62 -0.66
CA TYR A 268 -5.41 1.20 -0.42
C TYR A 268 -4.86 0.54 -1.67
N GLN A 269 -3.82 -0.26 -1.51
CA GLN A 269 -3.17 -0.93 -2.63
C GLN A 269 -2.71 -2.34 -2.27
N THR A 270 -2.65 -3.19 -3.30
CA THR A 270 -1.89 -4.44 -3.24
C THR A 270 -0.40 -4.17 -3.41
N VAL A 271 0.45 -4.97 -2.78
CA VAL A 271 1.90 -4.80 -2.87
C VAL A 271 2.47 -5.45 -4.15
N HIS A 272 1.79 -6.50 -4.67
CA HIS A 272 2.23 -7.15 -5.91
C HIS A 272 2.05 -6.26 -7.15
N GLY A 273 2.85 -6.53 -8.19
CA GLY A 273 2.81 -5.81 -9.47
C GLY A 273 1.56 -6.13 -10.32
N SER A 274 1.57 -5.67 -11.57
CA SER A 274 0.46 -5.84 -12.50
C SER A 274 0.26 -7.27 -13.02
N ALA A 275 1.31 -8.11 -12.94
CA ALA A 275 1.30 -9.50 -13.41
C ALA A 275 0.61 -9.65 -14.77
N ASP A 276 1.10 -8.89 -15.76
CA ASP A 276 0.46 -8.79 -17.08
C ASP A 276 0.36 -10.13 -17.80
N ASP A 277 1.30 -11.04 -17.53
CA ASP A 277 1.34 -12.42 -18.03
C ASP A 277 0.23 -13.33 -17.45
N LEU A 278 -0.35 -12.96 -16.31
CA LEU A 278 -1.46 -13.68 -15.67
C LEU A 278 -2.84 -13.13 -16.06
N THR A 279 -2.91 -12.06 -16.84
CA THR A 279 -4.16 -11.39 -17.19
C THR A 279 -5.17 -12.36 -17.83
N GLY A 280 -6.38 -12.44 -17.29
CA GLY A 280 -7.48 -13.29 -17.78
C GLY A 280 -7.29 -14.79 -17.53
N ARG A 281 -6.28 -15.19 -16.75
CA ARG A 281 -5.97 -16.60 -16.49
C ARG A 281 -6.57 -17.12 -15.19
N ASP A 282 -7.21 -16.28 -14.39
CA ASP A 282 -7.78 -16.66 -13.08
C ASP A 282 -6.73 -17.23 -12.11
N LEU A 283 -5.52 -16.69 -12.11
CA LEU A 283 -4.38 -17.20 -11.33
C LEU A 283 -3.85 -16.22 -10.28
N VAL A 284 -4.28 -14.96 -10.31
CA VAL A 284 -3.74 -13.92 -9.41
C VAL A 284 -4.22 -14.16 -7.98
N ASN A 285 -3.31 -14.01 -7.03
CA ASN A 285 -3.62 -14.11 -5.60
C ASN A 285 -4.54 -12.95 -5.15
N PRO A 286 -5.77 -13.23 -4.64
CA PRO A 286 -6.72 -12.21 -4.25
C PRO A 286 -6.55 -11.69 -2.82
N VAL A 287 -5.71 -12.30 -1.98
CA VAL A 287 -5.68 -12.07 -0.52
C VAL A 287 -5.48 -10.60 -0.16
N ALA A 288 -4.49 -9.94 -0.77
CA ALA A 288 -4.25 -8.52 -0.51
C ALA A 288 -5.44 -7.62 -0.89
N THR A 289 -6.12 -7.95 -2.00
CA THR A 289 -7.31 -7.22 -2.45
C THR A 289 -8.51 -7.44 -1.53
N VAL A 290 -8.69 -8.64 -1.05
CA VAL A 290 -9.72 -8.99 -0.06
C VAL A 290 -9.51 -8.20 1.24
N ARG A 291 -8.28 -8.13 1.71
CA ARG A 291 -7.89 -7.33 2.88
C ARG A 291 -8.09 -5.83 2.67
N ALA A 292 -7.81 -5.34 1.46
CA ALA A 292 -8.11 -3.95 1.12
C ALA A 292 -9.61 -3.65 1.21
N ALA A 293 -10.47 -4.54 0.71
CA ALA A 293 -11.91 -4.38 0.82
C ALA A 293 -12.40 -4.37 2.28
N ALA A 294 -11.83 -5.25 3.12
CA ALA A 294 -12.13 -5.30 4.55
C ALA A 294 -11.70 -4.01 5.27
N ALA A 295 -10.49 -3.53 5.03
CA ALA A 295 -9.98 -2.29 5.62
C ALA A 295 -10.83 -1.08 5.20
N VAL A 296 -11.23 -1.00 3.93
CA VAL A 296 -12.13 0.06 3.44
C VAL A 296 -13.51 -0.05 4.08
N ALA A 297 -14.07 -1.24 4.20
CA ALA A 297 -15.36 -1.46 4.86
C ALA A 297 -15.32 -1.02 6.33
N GLU A 298 -14.29 -1.38 7.06
CA GLU A 298 -14.16 -1.05 8.49
C GLU A 298 -13.87 0.43 8.73
N HIS A 299 -12.88 1.00 8.03
CA HIS A 299 -12.39 2.34 8.34
C HIS A 299 -13.15 3.47 7.65
N HIS A 300 -13.83 3.17 6.53
CA HIS A 300 -14.44 4.21 5.69
C HIS A 300 -15.92 3.96 5.36
N ALA A 301 -16.42 2.74 5.59
CA ALA A 301 -17.83 2.42 5.29
C ALA A 301 -18.66 2.07 6.54
N GLY A 302 -18.10 2.26 7.76
CA GLY A 302 -18.83 2.08 9.01
C GLY A 302 -19.22 0.63 9.32
N CYS A 303 -18.40 -0.34 8.89
CA CYS A 303 -18.60 -1.77 9.14
C CYS A 303 -17.57 -2.29 10.18
N PRO A 304 -17.72 -1.98 11.47
CA PRO A 304 -16.74 -2.35 12.49
C PRO A 304 -16.59 -3.88 12.58
N GLY A 305 -15.34 -4.35 12.68
CA GLY A 305 -15.01 -5.77 12.75
C GLY A 305 -14.88 -6.48 11.40
N ALA A 306 -15.06 -5.79 10.27
CA ALA A 306 -14.93 -6.36 8.93
C ALA A 306 -13.54 -6.96 8.67
N VAL A 307 -12.48 -6.32 9.16
CA VAL A 307 -11.10 -6.84 9.04
C VAL A 307 -10.98 -8.19 9.75
N GLN A 308 -11.43 -8.27 11.00
CA GLN A 308 -11.34 -9.51 11.78
C GLN A 308 -12.21 -10.63 11.20
N GLU A 309 -13.37 -10.29 10.67
CA GLU A 309 -14.28 -11.25 10.02
C GLU A 309 -13.64 -11.86 8.76
N VAL A 310 -13.05 -11.01 7.92
CA VAL A 310 -12.33 -11.45 6.71
C VAL A 310 -11.10 -12.27 7.06
N GLU A 311 -10.29 -11.90 8.06
CA GLU A 311 -9.14 -12.70 8.46
C GLU A 311 -9.55 -14.10 8.94
N ARG A 312 -10.63 -14.21 9.71
CA ARG A 312 -11.17 -15.50 10.14
C ARG A 312 -11.69 -16.34 8.96
N ALA A 313 -12.35 -15.71 8.00
CA ALA A 313 -12.85 -16.39 6.80
C ALA A 313 -11.68 -16.85 5.90
N LEU A 314 -10.67 -15.99 5.68
CA LEU A 314 -9.45 -16.34 4.95
C LEU A 314 -8.72 -17.52 5.59
N ALA A 315 -8.52 -17.50 6.91
CA ALA A 315 -7.89 -18.62 7.61
C ALA A 315 -8.62 -19.94 7.35
N ARG A 316 -9.95 -19.98 7.48
CA ARG A 316 -10.75 -21.19 7.21
C ARG A 316 -10.66 -21.66 5.75
N VAL A 317 -10.64 -20.74 4.79
CA VAL A 317 -10.52 -21.06 3.36
C VAL A 317 -9.15 -21.65 3.05
N LEU A 318 -8.08 -21.01 3.53
CA LEU A 318 -6.70 -21.44 3.32
C LEU A 318 -6.40 -22.79 4.04
N ASP A 319 -6.92 -22.99 5.25
CA ASP A 319 -6.75 -24.24 6.02
C ASP A 319 -7.39 -25.43 5.32
N ARG A 320 -8.44 -25.21 4.51
CA ARG A 320 -9.05 -26.23 3.64
C ARG A 320 -8.24 -26.49 2.36
N GLY A 321 -7.12 -25.81 2.16
CA GLY A 321 -6.29 -25.90 0.96
C GLY A 321 -6.87 -25.17 -0.25
N VAL A 322 -7.91 -24.34 -0.07
CA VAL A 322 -8.48 -23.50 -1.16
C VAL A 322 -7.62 -22.25 -1.30
N ALA A 323 -6.57 -22.35 -2.09
CA ALA A 323 -5.57 -21.32 -2.27
C ALA A 323 -5.04 -21.30 -3.71
N THR A 324 -4.50 -20.15 -4.13
CA THR A 324 -3.81 -20.01 -5.42
C THR A 324 -2.45 -20.71 -5.40
N ALA A 325 -1.86 -20.94 -6.58
CA ALA A 325 -0.63 -21.72 -6.73
C ALA A 325 0.57 -21.13 -5.97
N ASP A 326 0.68 -19.82 -5.89
CA ASP A 326 1.72 -19.11 -5.13
C ASP A 326 1.60 -19.32 -3.60
N LEU A 327 0.40 -19.65 -3.12
CA LEU A 327 0.12 -20.03 -1.73
C LEU A 327 0.14 -21.55 -1.51
N GLY A 328 0.56 -22.33 -2.52
CA GLY A 328 0.66 -23.80 -2.46
C GLY A 328 -0.65 -24.55 -2.74
N GLY A 329 -1.69 -23.85 -3.20
CA GLY A 329 -2.95 -24.44 -3.62
C GLY A 329 -3.01 -24.77 -5.12
N ALA A 330 -4.19 -25.20 -5.58
CA ALA A 330 -4.44 -25.54 -6.98
C ALA A 330 -5.71 -24.83 -7.53
N TYR A 331 -6.16 -23.79 -6.86
CA TYR A 331 -7.40 -23.09 -7.19
C TYR A 331 -7.14 -21.78 -7.92
N GLY A 332 -8.08 -21.37 -8.76
CA GLY A 332 -8.06 -20.06 -9.38
C GLY A 332 -8.52 -18.95 -8.44
N THR A 333 -8.25 -17.70 -8.81
CA THR A 333 -8.66 -16.49 -8.08
C THR A 333 -10.15 -16.51 -7.76
N GLY A 334 -11.00 -16.82 -8.76
CA GLY A 334 -12.45 -16.87 -8.61
C GLY A 334 -12.89 -17.87 -7.56
N ALA A 335 -12.33 -19.10 -7.58
CA ALA A 335 -12.69 -20.15 -6.63
C ALA A 335 -12.31 -19.80 -5.19
N VAL A 336 -11.15 -19.15 -4.98
CA VAL A 336 -10.74 -18.66 -3.65
C VAL A 336 -11.69 -17.58 -3.15
N VAL A 337 -12.07 -16.63 -4.01
CA VAL A 337 -13.01 -15.56 -3.65
C VAL A 337 -14.41 -16.11 -3.38
N ASP A 338 -14.91 -17.04 -4.20
CA ASP A 338 -16.21 -17.67 -3.98
C ASP A 338 -16.27 -18.43 -2.65
N ALA A 339 -15.21 -19.16 -2.31
CA ALA A 339 -15.10 -19.85 -1.02
C ALA A 339 -15.10 -18.85 0.15
N LEU A 340 -14.41 -17.72 -0.01
CA LEU A 340 -14.38 -16.64 1.00
C LEU A 340 -15.78 -16.02 1.18
N LEU A 341 -16.46 -15.68 0.10
CA LEU A 341 -17.78 -15.06 0.14
C LEU A 341 -18.81 -16.00 0.78
N ALA A 342 -18.70 -17.32 0.53
CA ALA A 342 -19.52 -18.33 1.20
C ALA A 342 -19.29 -18.33 2.73
N GLU A 343 -18.03 -18.17 3.18
CA GLU A 343 -17.70 -18.05 4.61
C GLU A 343 -18.24 -16.75 5.24
N LEU A 344 -18.38 -15.70 4.44
CA LEU A 344 -18.98 -14.42 4.86
C LEU A 344 -20.53 -14.43 4.77
N GLY A 345 -21.12 -15.60 4.47
CA GLY A 345 -22.58 -15.80 4.48
C GLY A 345 -23.29 -15.35 3.20
N GLU A 346 -22.59 -15.28 2.07
CA GLU A 346 -23.25 -15.13 0.77
C GLU A 346 -23.66 -16.52 0.23
N PRO A 347 -24.90 -16.71 -0.26
CA PRO A 347 -25.27 -17.96 -0.92
C PRO A 347 -24.45 -18.14 -2.20
N VAL A 348 -23.80 -19.29 -2.34
CA VAL A 348 -23.08 -19.66 -3.57
C VAL A 348 -24.06 -19.68 -4.73
N VAL A 349 -23.86 -18.81 -5.72
CA VAL A 349 -24.64 -18.83 -6.96
C VAL A 349 -24.19 -20.06 -7.76
N PRO A 350 -25.05 -21.05 -8.03
CA PRO A 350 -24.71 -22.22 -8.84
C PRO A 350 -24.40 -21.77 -10.26
N GLY A 351 -23.17 -21.89 -10.70
CA GLY A 351 -22.69 -21.48 -12.03
C GLY A 351 -21.23 -21.01 -12.08
N ALA A 352 -20.58 -20.85 -10.94
CA ALA A 352 -19.14 -20.65 -10.86
C ALA A 352 -18.40 -21.93 -11.31
N ARG A 353 -17.48 -21.78 -12.23
CA ARG A 353 -16.70 -22.83 -12.89
C ARG A 353 -16.18 -23.87 -11.90
N GLU A 354 -16.39 -25.16 -12.21
CA GLU A 354 -15.75 -26.26 -11.47
C GLU A 354 -14.23 -26.05 -11.41
N PRO A 355 -13.56 -26.50 -10.32
CA PRO A 355 -12.13 -26.33 -10.15
C PRO A 355 -11.41 -27.04 -11.31
N GLY A 356 -10.93 -26.27 -12.26
CA GLY A 356 -10.04 -26.75 -13.28
C GLY A 356 -8.73 -27.18 -12.62
N THR A 357 -8.43 -28.46 -12.65
CA THR A 357 -7.19 -29.05 -12.17
C THR A 357 -6.02 -28.37 -12.92
N VAL A 358 -5.34 -27.43 -12.31
CA VAL A 358 -4.10 -26.86 -12.83
C VAL A 358 -2.98 -27.88 -12.54
N ALA A 359 -3.02 -29.01 -13.23
CA ALA A 359 -1.91 -29.94 -13.25
C ALA A 359 -0.91 -29.53 -14.33
N ALA A 360 0.34 -29.32 -13.91
CA ALA A 360 1.55 -29.41 -14.71
C ALA A 360 1.80 -28.38 -15.83
N ALA A 361 1.76 -27.09 -15.56
CA ALA A 361 2.32 -26.08 -16.49
C ALA A 361 3.48 -25.24 -15.94
N LEU A 362 3.98 -25.52 -14.73
CA LEU A 362 5.02 -24.72 -14.06
C LEU A 362 6.37 -25.45 -13.87
N LEU A 363 6.58 -26.60 -14.49
CA LEU A 363 7.87 -27.30 -14.52
C LEU A 363 8.34 -27.50 -15.97
N GLY A 364 8.72 -26.42 -16.61
CA GLY A 364 9.28 -26.45 -17.96
C GLY A 364 10.21 -25.28 -18.18
N GLU A 365 11.52 -25.59 -18.14
CA GLU A 365 12.64 -24.89 -18.74
C GLU A 365 13.14 -23.60 -18.09
N GLY A 366 14.03 -23.80 -17.09
CA GLY A 366 15.15 -22.89 -16.86
C GLY A 366 16.37 -23.37 -17.66
N ALA A 367 16.90 -22.52 -18.52
CA ALA A 367 18.29 -22.48 -18.96
C ALA A 367 18.64 -21.05 -19.33
#